data_db9ad322f6d2d1ad69aae6de83c25a70
#
_entry.id   db9ad322f6d2d1ad69aae6de83c25a70
#
_cell.length_a   1.000
_cell.length_b   1.000
_cell.length_c   1.000
_cell.angle_alpha   90.00
_cell.angle_beta   90.00
_cell.angle_gamma   90.00
#
_symmetry.space_group_name_H-M   'P 1'
#
loop_
_entity.id
_entity.type
_entity.pdbx_description
1 polymer ?
#
loop_
_entity_poly.entity_id
_entity_poly.type
_entity_poly.pdbx_seq_one_letter_code
_entity_poly.pdbx_strand_id
1 'polypeptide(L)'
;YITYSYNIWGEGCKNRLPQADWVYIHLANNYYNCPNNSVAIAINANSHALVEGNYAVTGVKNAFKPGTQSDLYYLARGNYGFGSYNDKSNTDISLEVPYEYSLIPVADVPAVLQGKHGAGATIDDLIDAYLSNPTGPMTAPESYYSRRMVESHGKAWSADKSWDYVSGLVTKSLLKCTTQYPEDM
;
A
#
# COMPACT_ATOMS: atom_id res chain seq x y z
N TYR A 1 1.82 -5.44 15.12
CA TYR A 1 1.18 -4.39 14.31
C TYR A 1 1.41 -4.63 12.82
N ILE A 2 0.37 -4.42 12.02
CA ILE A 2 0.44 -4.47 10.56
C ILE A 2 -0.16 -3.18 10.02
N THR A 3 0.48 -2.58 9.03
CA THR A 3 -0.05 -1.40 8.33
C THR A 3 -0.20 -1.69 6.85
N TYR A 4 -1.38 -1.40 6.32
CA TYR A 4 -1.64 -1.29 4.90
C TYR A 4 -1.98 0.16 4.58
N SER A 5 -1.09 0.84 3.89
CA SER A 5 -1.31 2.23 3.49
C SER A 5 -0.92 2.46 2.04
N TYR A 6 -1.69 3.33 1.39
CA TYR A 6 -1.43 3.76 0.01
C TYR A 6 -1.36 2.62 -1.02
N ASN A 7 -2.13 1.54 -0.82
CA ASN A 7 -2.23 0.44 -1.78
C ASN A 7 -3.41 0.64 -2.73
N ILE A 8 -3.27 0.10 -3.96
CA ILE A 8 -4.38 -0.09 -4.89
C ILE A 8 -4.72 -1.56 -4.98
N TRP A 9 -5.99 -1.86 -4.77
CA TRP A 9 -6.57 -3.18 -5.03
C TRP A 9 -7.36 -3.09 -6.33
N GLY A 10 -6.78 -3.60 -7.41
CA GLY A 10 -7.30 -3.44 -8.77
C GLY A 10 -8.40 -4.43 -9.16
N GLU A 11 -8.85 -4.30 -10.41
CA GLU A 11 -9.83 -5.22 -10.99
C GLU A 11 -9.38 -6.69 -10.87
N GLY A 12 -10.35 -7.58 -10.68
CA GLY A 12 -10.06 -9.00 -10.48
C GLY A 12 -9.82 -9.40 -9.03
N CYS A 13 -9.53 -8.47 -8.12
CA CYS A 13 -9.49 -8.74 -6.69
C CYS A 13 -10.90 -9.03 -6.14
N LYS A 14 -11.16 -10.27 -5.74
CA LYS A 14 -12.53 -10.73 -5.46
C LYS A 14 -12.95 -10.66 -4.02
N ASN A 15 -12.01 -10.81 -3.08
CA ASN A 15 -12.37 -10.97 -1.68
C ASN A 15 -11.18 -10.78 -0.74
N ARG A 16 -11.42 -10.21 0.47
CA ARG A 16 -10.52 -10.22 1.63
C ARG A 16 -9.18 -9.54 1.40
N LEU A 17 -9.17 -8.23 1.36
CA LEU A 17 -8.07 -7.34 0.97
C LEU A 17 -7.74 -6.29 2.07
N PRO A 18 -7.34 -6.69 3.28
CA PRO A 18 -7.04 -8.04 3.77
C PRO A 18 -8.20 -8.75 4.48
N GLN A 19 -7.99 -10.02 4.83
CA GLN A 19 -8.60 -10.63 5.99
C GLN A 19 -7.57 -10.70 7.10
N ALA A 20 -7.98 -10.37 8.33
CA ALA A 20 -7.09 -10.43 9.48
C ALA A 20 -7.82 -10.89 10.75
N ASP A 21 -7.10 -11.65 11.56
CA ASP A 21 -7.48 -12.15 12.86
C ASP A 21 -6.27 -12.02 13.80
N TRP A 22 -6.50 -11.83 15.11
CA TRP A 22 -5.43 -11.76 16.11
C TRP A 22 -4.38 -10.68 15.83
N VAL A 23 -4.82 -9.47 15.47
CA VAL A 23 -3.94 -8.44 14.96
C VAL A 23 -4.29 -7.04 15.45
N TYR A 24 -3.26 -6.20 15.60
CA TYR A 24 -3.39 -4.75 15.59
C TYR A 24 -3.11 -4.28 14.17
N ILE A 25 -4.11 -3.74 13.49
CA ILE A 25 -4.01 -3.39 12.08
C ILE A 25 -4.46 -1.95 11.81
N HIS A 26 -3.65 -1.25 11.00
CA HIS A 26 -3.94 0.07 10.48
C HIS A 26 -4.12 0.00 8.96
N LEU A 27 -5.28 0.43 8.48
CA LEU A 27 -5.61 0.50 7.06
C LEU A 27 -5.89 1.96 6.72
N ALA A 28 -4.95 2.62 6.03
CA ALA A 28 -4.97 4.05 5.80
C ALA A 28 -4.80 4.41 4.33
N ASN A 29 -5.68 5.26 3.79
CA ASN A 29 -5.60 5.78 2.43
C ASN A 29 -5.40 4.71 1.35
N ASN A 30 -6.01 3.54 1.48
CA ASN A 30 -6.02 2.52 0.43
C ASN A 30 -7.14 2.78 -0.57
N TYR A 31 -6.92 2.41 -1.82
CA TYR A 31 -7.87 2.50 -2.91
C TYR A 31 -8.36 1.12 -3.35
N TYR A 32 -9.61 0.83 -3.09
CA TYR A 32 -10.27 -0.41 -3.51
C TYR A 32 -10.97 -0.21 -4.85
N ASN A 33 -10.19 -0.29 -5.93
CA ASN A 33 -10.67 -0.19 -7.32
C ASN A 33 -11.01 -1.58 -7.88
N CYS A 34 -11.84 -2.31 -7.16
CA CYS A 34 -12.20 -3.69 -7.47
C CYS A 34 -13.73 -3.89 -7.48
N PRO A 35 -14.44 -3.36 -8.49
CA PRO A 35 -15.87 -3.58 -8.63
C PRO A 35 -16.17 -5.08 -8.69
N ASN A 36 -17.31 -5.49 -8.14
CA ASN A 36 -17.70 -6.90 -7.92
C ASN A 36 -16.91 -7.65 -6.82
N ASN A 37 -16.08 -6.97 -6.06
CA ASN A 37 -15.53 -7.53 -4.83
C ASN A 37 -16.66 -7.78 -3.82
N SER A 38 -16.64 -8.95 -3.18
CA SER A 38 -17.69 -9.32 -2.22
C SER A 38 -17.44 -8.76 -0.81
N VAL A 39 -16.18 -8.73 -0.39
CA VAL A 39 -15.72 -8.16 0.88
C VAL A 39 -14.31 -7.63 0.69
N ALA A 40 -14.10 -6.34 0.83
CA ALA A 40 -12.75 -5.79 0.75
C ALA A 40 -11.99 -6.05 2.05
N ILE A 41 -12.33 -5.41 3.12
CA ILE A 41 -11.68 -5.58 4.42
C ILE A 41 -12.53 -6.50 5.30
N ALA A 42 -11.96 -7.60 5.78
CA ALA A 42 -12.56 -8.51 6.75
C ALA A 42 -11.67 -8.61 7.99
N ILE A 43 -12.13 -8.13 9.12
CA ILE A 43 -11.42 -8.19 10.40
C ILE A 43 -12.26 -8.99 11.40
N ASN A 44 -11.63 -9.94 12.07
CA ASN A 44 -12.35 -10.84 12.98
C ASN A 44 -11.71 -10.86 14.39
N ALA A 45 -11.85 -12.00 15.06
CA ALA A 45 -11.54 -12.19 16.47
C ALA A 45 -10.18 -11.65 16.91
N ASN A 46 -10.12 -11.20 18.15
CA ASN A 46 -8.90 -10.74 18.82
C ASN A 46 -8.14 -9.67 18.02
N SER A 47 -8.86 -8.74 17.41
CA SER A 47 -8.26 -7.74 16.53
C SER A 47 -8.60 -6.32 16.95
N HIS A 48 -7.66 -5.43 16.75
CA HIS A 48 -7.82 -3.99 16.91
C HIS A 48 -7.55 -3.32 15.57
N ALA A 49 -8.58 -2.74 14.97
CA ALA A 49 -8.51 -2.21 13.60
C ALA A 49 -8.77 -0.70 13.56
N LEU A 50 -7.78 0.06 13.11
CA LEU A 50 -7.93 1.45 12.71
C LEU A 50 -8.07 1.51 11.18
N VAL A 51 -9.22 1.98 10.70
CA VAL A 51 -9.58 1.96 9.26
C VAL A 51 -9.97 3.37 8.84
N GLU A 52 -9.07 4.09 8.16
CA GLU A 52 -9.26 5.52 7.95
C GLU A 52 -8.81 6.03 6.58
N GLY A 53 -9.59 6.97 6.04
CA GLY A 53 -9.28 7.63 4.78
C GLY A 53 -9.23 6.70 3.56
N ASN A 54 -9.80 5.49 3.64
CA ASN A 54 -9.80 4.56 2.51
C ASN A 54 -10.94 4.88 1.53
N TYR A 55 -10.71 4.62 0.26
CA TYR A 55 -11.68 4.85 -0.80
C TYR A 55 -12.07 3.54 -1.48
N ALA A 56 -13.37 3.24 -1.52
CA ALA A 56 -13.92 2.11 -2.28
C ALA A 56 -14.81 2.60 -3.42
N VAL A 57 -14.59 2.07 -4.62
CA VAL A 57 -15.45 2.37 -5.78
C VAL A 57 -16.82 1.74 -5.65
N THR A 58 -17.77 2.30 -6.39
CA THR A 58 -19.10 1.69 -6.57
C THR A 58 -18.95 0.27 -7.09
N GLY A 59 -19.70 -0.67 -6.50
CA GLY A 59 -19.64 -2.10 -6.86
C GLY A 59 -18.81 -2.97 -5.91
N VAL A 60 -18.05 -2.39 -5.00
CA VAL A 60 -17.52 -3.11 -3.83
C VAL A 60 -18.70 -3.34 -2.88
N LYS A 61 -19.09 -4.61 -2.69
CA LYS A 61 -20.35 -4.93 -1.96
C LYS A 61 -20.24 -4.65 -0.47
N ASN A 62 -19.13 -5.03 0.13
CA ASN A 62 -18.84 -4.78 1.53
C ASN A 62 -17.41 -4.25 1.64
N ALA A 63 -17.23 -2.95 1.62
CA ALA A 63 -15.89 -2.35 1.74
C ALA A 63 -15.24 -2.67 3.09
N PHE A 64 -16.03 -2.69 4.16
CA PHE A 64 -15.60 -3.17 5.47
C PHE A 64 -16.64 -4.12 6.06
N LYS A 65 -16.21 -5.31 6.46
CA LYS A 65 -17.02 -6.31 7.13
C LYS A 65 -16.31 -6.79 8.39
N PRO A 66 -16.51 -6.10 9.51
CA PRO A 66 -16.04 -6.58 10.80
C PRO A 66 -16.82 -7.82 11.21
N GLY A 67 -16.17 -8.73 11.92
CA GLY A 67 -16.79 -9.87 12.59
C GLY A 67 -17.71 -9.43 13.72
N THR A 68 -18.31 -10.41 14.39
CA THR A 68 -19.26 -10.19 15.50
C THR A 68 -18.69 -10.60 16.86
N GLN A 69 -17.42 -10.93 16.93
CA GLN A 69 -16.74 -11.37 18.15
C GLN A 69 -16.61 -10.22 19.13
N SER A 70 -16.75 -10.53 20.43
CA SER A 70 -16.69 -9.52 21.51
C SER A 70 -15.29 -8.94 21.76
N ASP A 71 -14.26 -9.59 21.26
CA ASP A 71 -12.85 -9.24 21.37
C ASP A 71 -12.31 -8.53 20.09
N LEU A 72 -13.21 -8.15 19.19
CA LEU A 72 -12.92 -7.33 18.04
C LEU A 72 -13.25 -5.86 18.36
N TYR A 73 -12.26 -4.99 18.23
CA TYR A 73 -12.41 -3.54 18.37
C TYR A 73 -12.03 -2.84 17.07
N TYR A 74 -12.85 -1.89 16.64
CA TYR A 74 -12.53 -1.11 15.45
C TYR A 74 -12.97 0.34 15.56
N LEU A 75 -12.22 1.21 14.89
CA LEU A 75 -12.57 2.58 14.58
C LEU A 75 -12.43 2.78 13.07
N ALA A 76 -13.54 2.99 12.39
CA ALA A 76 -13.59 3.39 10.98
C ALA A 76 -13.94 4.87 10.90
N ARG A 77 -13.16 5.67 10.19
CA ARG A 77 -13.38 7.12 10.05
C ARG A 77 -12.87 7.71 8.75
N GLY A 78 -13.57 8.70 8.23
CA GLY A 78 -13.17 9.44 7.03
C GLY A 78 -13.05 8.56 5.78
N ASN A 79 -13.70 7.39 5.73
CA ASN A 79 -13.69 6.51 4.57
C ASN A 79 -14.75 6.94 3.55
N TYR A 80 -14.59 6.54 2.29
CA TYR A 80 -15.55 6.73 1.23
C TYR A 80 -15.96 5.39 0.61
N GLY A 81 -17.26 5.23 0.34
CA GLY A 81 -17.79 3.99 -0.24
C GLY A 81 -17.92 2.82 0.75
N PHE A 82 -17.76 3.07 2.04
CA PHE A 82 -17.85 2.08 3.11
C PHE A 82 -19.26 1.96 3.71
N GLY A 83 -20.23 2.68 3.16
CA GLY A 83 -21.61 2.69 3.64
C GLY A 83 -21.72 3.13 5.10
N SER A 84 -22.33 2.32 5.95
CA SER A 84 -22.44 2.63 7.39
C SER A 84 -21.09 2.66 8.13
N TYR A 85 -20.00 2.25 7.50
CA TYR A 85 -18.65 2.25 8.05
C TYR A 85 -17.78 3.38 7.50
N ASN A 86 -18.35 4.38 6.85
CA ASN A 86 -17.60 5.59 6.54
C ASN A 86 -17.07 6.24 7.82
N ASP A 87 -17.92 6.33 8.83
CA ASP A 87 -17.60 6.80 10.17
C ASP A 87 -18.34 5.94 11.20
N LYS A 88 -17.67 4.95 11.80
CA LYS A 88 -18.26 4.05 12.78
C LYS A 88 -17.21 3.43 13.72
N SER A 89 -17.54 3.39 14.99
CA SER A 89 -16.77 2.65 16.00
C SER A 89 -17.65 1.63 16.72
N ASN A 90 -17.06 0.57 17.22
CA ASN A 90 -17.68 -0.34 18.17
C ASN A 90 -17.00 -0.30 19.55
N THR A 91 -16.11 0.66 19.78
CA THR A 91 -15.35 0.78 21.01
C THR A 91 -15.06 2.24 21.35
N ASP A 92 -14.90 2.52 22.64
CA ASP A 92 -14.37 3.79 23.13
C ASP A 92 -12.85 3.74 23.42
N ILE A 93 -12.22 2.58 23.18
CA ILE A 93 -10.77 2.43 23.33
C ILE A 93 -10.07 3.23 22.22
N SER A 94 -9.06 4.02 22.60
CA SER A 94 -8.18 4.66 21.63
C SER A 94 -7.39 3.61 20.86
N LEU A 95 -7.54 3.59 19.55
CA LEU A 95 -6.80 2.71 18.65
C LEU A 95 -5.64 3.52 18.06
N GLU A 96 -4.55 3.62 18.82
CA GLU A 96 -3.36 4.37 18.42
C GLU A 96 -2.37 3.47 17.69
N VAL A 97 -1.65 4.05 16.75
CA VAL A 97 -0.53 3.41 16.07
C VAL A 97 0.80 3.94 16.61
N PRO A 98 1.85 3.10 16.67
CA PRO A 98 3.11 3.47 17.31
C PRO A 98 4.02 4.30 16.39
N TYR A 99 3.46 5.12 15.50
CA TYR A 99 4.22 5.96 14.56
C TYR A 99 3.40 7.19 14.14
N GLU A 100 4.12 8.22 13.74
CA GLU A 100 3.51 9.42 13.15
C GLU A 100 3.11 9.15 11.69
N TYR A 101 1.96 9.66 11.29
CA TYR A 101 1.45 9.57 9.92
C TYR A 101 0.57 10.77 9.58
N SER A 102 0.35 10.98 8.30
CA SER A 102 -0.61 11.92 7.79
C SER A 102 -1.51 11.25 6.76
N LEU A 103 -2.77 11.65 6.73
CA LEU A 103 -3.73 11.18 5.73
C LEU A 103 -3.85 12.21 4.60
N ILE A 104 -3.90 11.73 3.38
CA ILE A 104 -4.41 12.54 2.26
C ILE A 104 -5.94 12.59 2.34
N PRO A 105 -6.58 13.69 1.89
CA PRO A 105 -8.03 13.74 1.82
C PRO A 105 -8.58 12.55 1.03
N VAL A 106 -9.61 11.89 1.56
CA VAL A 106 -10.13 10.67 0.95
C VAL A 106 -10.58 10.85 -0.50
N ALA A 107 -11.07 12.02 -0.86
CA ALA A 107 -11.46 12.35 -2.24
C ALA A 107 -10.28 12.33 -3.22
N ASP A 108 -9.06 12.58 -2.75
CA ASP A 108 -7.85 12.64 -3.56
C ASP A 108 -7.16 11.27 -3.69
N VAL A 109 -7.53 10.29 -2.84
CA VAL A 109 -6.93 8.94 -2.82
C VAL A 109 -6.86 8.30 -4.20
N PRO A 110 -7.94 8.25 -5.01
CA PRO A 110 -7.87 7.64 -6.34
C PRO A 110 -6.87 8.33 -7.27
N ALA A 111 -6.86 9.65 -7.30
CA ALA A 111 -5.99 10.43 -8.19
C ALA A 111 -4.52 10.32 -7.78
N VAL A 112 -4.24 10.43 -6.48
CA VAL A 112 -2.88 10.33 -5.94
C VAL A 112 -2.30 8.94 -6.15
N LEU A 113 -3.06 7.89 -5.84
CA LEU A 113 -2.54 6.52 -5.93
C LEU A 113 -2.40 6.01 -7.37
N GLN A 114 -3.22 6.49 -8.30
CA GLN A 114 -3.10 6.18 -9.73
C GLN A 114 -2.12 7.09 -10.46
N GLY A 115 -1.65 8.14 -9.81
CA GLY A 115 -0.69 9.08 -10.39
C GLY A 115 0.68 8.44 -10.65
N LYS A 116 1.52 9.14 -11.42
CA LYS A 116 2.85 8.68 -11.82
C LYS A 116 3.74 8.27 -10.64
N HIS A 117 3.54 8.86 -9.47
CA HIS A 117 4.29 8.57 -8.25
C HIS A 117 3.42 7.93 -7.16
N GLY A 118 2.31 7.33 -7.57
CA GLY A 118 1.40 6.60 -6.70
C GLY A 118 1.82 5.16 -6.43
N ALA A 119 0.88 4.31 -6.11
CA ALA A 119 1.14 2.92 -5.76
C ALA A 119 1.75 2.14 -6.94
N GLY A 120 3.00 1.82 -6.85
CA GLY A 120 3.71 0.93 -7.80
C GLY A 120 4.29 1.59 -9.06
N ALA A 121 4.17 2.91 -9.22
CA ALA A 121 4.46 3.58 -10.50
C ALA A 121 5.95 3.90 -10.78
N THR A 122 6.81 3.77 -9.82
CA THR A 122 8.18 4.34 -9.90
C THR A 122 9.23 3.44 -10.54
N ILE A 123 8.92 2.18 -10.73
CA ILE A 123 9.79 1.24 -11.45
C ILE A 123 9.82 1.59 -12.94
N ASP A 124 8.71 2.03 -13.48
CA ASP A 124 8.56 2.36 -14.90
C ASP A 124 9.51 3.49 -15.34
N ASP A 125 9.75 4.49 -14.51
CA ASP A 125 10.69 5.59 -14.81
C ASP A 125 12.12 5.09 -15.00
N LEU A 126 12.55 4.08 -14.25
CA LEU A 126 13.87 3.47 -14.39
C LEU A 126 13.96 2.59 -15.64
N ILE A 127 12.89 1.86 -15.93
CA ILE A 127 12.75 1.03 -17.13
C ILE A 127 12.80 1.93 -18.38
N ASP A 128 12.00 2.97 -18.39
CA ASP A 128 11.95 3.93 -19.50
C ASP A 128 13.30 4.62 -19.72
N ALA A 129 13.97 5.03 -18.65
CA ALA A 129 15.31 5.61 -18.73
C ALA A 129 16.33 4.62 -19.31
N TYR A 130 16.28 3.36 -18.90
CA TYR A 130 17.15 2.30 -19.44
C TYR A 130 16.84 2.01 -20.91
N LEU A 131 15.58 1.85 -21.29
CA LEU A 131 15.18 1.58 -22.67
C LEU A 131 15.49 2.75 -23.62
N SER A 132 15.46 3.98 -23.11
CA SER A 132 15.81 5.18 -23.88
C SER A 132 17.32 5.34 -24.11
N ASN A 133 18.15 4.78 -23.24
CA ASN A 133 19.60 4.84 -23.34
C ASN A 133 20.26 3.55 -22.78
N PRO A 134 20.10 2.42 -23.47
CA PRO A 134 20.55 1.11 -22.95
C PRO A 134 22.08 0.98 -22.88
N THR A 135 22.84 1.85 -23.52
CA THR A 135 24.31 1.83 -23.57
C THR A 135 24.97 3.03 -22.87
N GLY A 136 24.17 3.99 -22.43
CA GLY A 136 24.63 5.18 -21.73
C GLY A 136 24.60 5.03 -20.20
N PRO A 137 25.22 5.97 -19.48
CA PRO A 137 25.06 6.03 -18.04
C PRO A 137 23.59 6.30 -17.70
N MET A 138 23.00 5.46 -16.85
CA MET A 138 21.66 5.72 -16.37
C MET A 138 21.68 6.85 -15.34
N THR A 139 20.97 7.92 -15.66
CA THR A 139 20.59 8.91 -14.66
C THR A 139 19.29 8.46 -14.01
N ALA A 140 19.30 8.31 -12.70
CA ALA A 140 18.07 7.99 -11.98
C ALA A 140 17.06 9.12 -12.17
N PRO A 141 15.81 8.79 -12.52
CA PRO A 141 14.73 9.78 -12.49
C PRO A 141 14.63 10.37 -11.07
N GLU A 142 14.24 11.64 -10.97
CA GLU A 142 14.10 12.35 -9.69
C GLU A 142 12.87 11.90 -8.87
N SER A 143 12.58 10.62 -8.85
CA SER A 143 11.57 10.08 -7.98
C SER A 143 12.18 9.55 -6.68
N TYR A 144 11.43 9.59 -5.60
CA TYR A 144 11.88 9.09 -4.30
C TYR A 144 12.38 7.64 -4.36
N TYR A 145 11.66 6.76 -5.04
CA TYR A 145 12.00 5.35 -5.15
C TYR A 145 13.21 5.11 -6.05
N SER A 146 13.30 5.82 -7.16
CA SER A 146 14.45 5.76 -8.06
C SER A 146 15.72 6.21 -7.35
N ARG A 147 15.65 7.29 -6.59
CA ARG A 147 16.78 7.77 -5.77
C ARG A 147 17.19 6.72 -4.75
N ARG A 148 16.24 6.14 -4.01
CA ARG A 148 16.52 5.08 -3.04
C ARG A 148 17.11 3.83 -3.67
N MET A 149 16.64 3.43 -4.84
CA MET A 149 17.21 2.31 -5.58
C MET A 149 18.66 2.58 -5.99
N VAL A 150 18.96 3.78 -6.49
CA VAL A 150 20.32 4.18 -6.84
C VAL A 150 21.21 4.28 -5.59
N GLU A 151 20.74 4.87 -4.53
CA GLU A 151 21.45 4.98 -3.26
C GLU A 151 21.77 3.59 -2.67
N SER A 152 20.80 2.65 -2.70
CA SER A 152 20.98 1.29 -2.17
C SER A 152 21.93 0.43 -3.01
N HIS A 153 22.09 0.72 -4.30
CA HIS A 153 22.93 -0.04 -5.23
C HIS A 153 24.21 0.68 -5.61
N GLY A 154 24.35 1.94 -5.23
CA GLY A 154 25.55 2.75 -5.45
C GLY A 154 26.00 2.73 -6.91
N LYS A 155 27.26 2.35 -7.12
CA LYS A 155 27.90 2.33 -8.46
C LYS A 155 27.49 1.14 -9.34
N ALA A 156 26.45 0.37 -8.98
CA ALA A 156 26.05 -0.80 -9.73
C ALA A 156 25.43 -0.49 -11.10
N TRP A 157 25.06 0.76 -11.35
CA TRP A 157 24.56 1.22 -12.64
C TRP A 157 25.70 1.46 -13.61
N SER A 158 25.82 0.64 -14.61
CA SER A 158 26.76 0.81 -15.71
C SER A 158 26.08 0.62 -17.06
N ALA A 159 26.62 1.29 -18.07
CA ALA A 159 26.04 1.40 -19.39
C ALA A 159 25.89 0.07 -20.17
N ASP A 160 26.54 -0.98 -19.73
CA ASP A 160 26.59 -2.29 -20.36
C ASP A 160 25.59 -3.31 -19.79
N LYS A 161 24.66 -2.87 -18.94
CA LYS A 161 23.71 -3.78 -18.27
C LYS A 161 22.53 -4.12 -19.15
N SER A 162 22.21 -5.41 -19.16
CA SER A 162 21.04 -5.94 -19.82
C SER A 162 19.76 -5.73 -18.99
N TRP A 163 18.61 -5.92 -19.64
CA TRP A 163 17.31 -5.93 -18.96
C TRP A 163 17.28 -6.91 -17.76
N ASP A 164 17.88 -8.08 -17.92
CA ASP A 164 17.95 -9.07 -16.84
C ASP A 164 18.70 -8.55 -15.62
N TYR A 165 19.72 -7.74 -15.85
CA TYR A 165 20.44 -7.09 -14.77
C TYR A 165 19.58 -6.04 -14.05
N VAL A 166 18.88 -5.20 -14.78
CA VAL A 166 17.95 -4.20 -14.19
C VAL A 166 16.86 -4.90 -13.41
N SER A 167 16.24 -5.93 -13.98
CA SER A 167 15.25 -6.77 -13.30
C SER A 167 15.82 -7.43 -12.04
N GLY A 168 17.03 -7.94 -12.12
CA GLY A 168 17.75 -8.52 -10.96
C GLY A 168 18.07 -7.49 -9.88
N LEU A 169 18.38 -6.25 -10.25
CA LEU A 169 18.59 -5.15 -9.30
C LEU A 169 17.29 -4.77 -8.59
N VAL A 170 16.20 -4.64 -9.31
CA VAL A 170 14.88 -4.39 -8.74
C VAL A 170 14.52 -5.45 -7.71
N THR A 171 14.67 -6.73 -8.08
CA THR A 171 14.41 -7.87 -7.19
C THR A 171 15.32 -7.85 -5.97
N LYS A 172 16.61 -7.59 -6.15
CA LYS A 172 17.57 -7.49 -5.04
C LYS A 172 17.31 -6.31 -4.13
N SER A 173 16.86 -5.18 -4.66
CA SER A 173 16.48 -4.03 -3.86
C SER A 173 15.27 -4.32 -2.98
N LEU A 174 14.25 -4.93 -3.55
CA LEU A 174 13.07 -5.35 -2.80
C LEU A 174 13.43 -6.36 -1.71
N LEU A 175 14.29 -7.33 -2.03
CA LEU A 175 14.78 -8.31 -1.04
C LEU A 175 15.64 -7.65 0.05
N LYS A 176 16.50 -6.68 -0.29
CA LYS A 176 17.27 -5.93 0.72
C LYS A 176 16.37 -5.09 1.62
N CYS A 177 15.37 -4.44 1.09
CA CYS A 177 14.39 -3.72 1.91
C CYS A 177 13.66 -4.63 2.90
N THR A 178 13.47 -5.91 2.54
CA THR A 178 12.83 -6.89 3.43
C THR A 178 13.81 -7.58 4.40
N THR A 179 15.10 -7.64 4.07
CA THR A 179 16.11 -8.34 4.89
C THR A 179 16.99 -7.45 5.73
N GLN A 180 17.10 -6.15 5.44
CA GLN A 180 17.89 -5.23 6.27
C GLN A 180 17.18 -4.80 7.56
N TYR A 181 15.87 -4.92 7.64
CA TYR A 181 15.11 -4.58 8.85
C TYR A 181 15.42 -5.43 10.09
N PRO A 182 15.80 -6.71 10.00
CA PRO A 182 16.17 -7.48 11.18
C PRO A 182 17.58 -7.24 11.70
N GLU A 183 18.47 -6.66 10.89
CA GLU A 183 19.88 -6.47 11.27
C GLU A 183 20.15 -5.10 11.93
N ASP A 184 19.23 -4.13 11.76
CA ASP A 184 19.35 -2.76 12.26
C ASP A 184 18.44 -2.48 13.49
N MET A 185 17.79 -3.52 14.04
CA MET A 185 17.03 -3.44 15.29
C MET A 185 17.85 -4.11 16.44
#